data_7503d69259661fb6547751ebc164c7b6
#
_entry.id   7503d69259661fb6547751ebc164c7b6
#
_cell.length_a   1.000
_cell.length_b   1.000
_cell.length_c   1.000
_cell.angle_alpha   90.00
_cell.angle_beta   90.00
_cell.angle_gamma   90.00
#
_symmetry.space_group_name_H-M   'P 1'
#
loop_
_entity.id
_entity.type
_entity.pdbx_description
1 polymer ?
#
loop_
_entity_poly.entity_id
_entity_poly.type
_entity_poly.pdbx_seq_one_letter_code
_entity_poly.pdbx_strand_id
1 'polypeptide(L)'
;PVRATVFREGHDCYAAEAVLLRPGGSIHSRALMRDIAPGLDRYEAWVMPDAVGQWSFRIDTWSDPYATWRHDASVKIGAGVDVELMLEEGALLMERAARGEALNNPSQTQPTRSAIDTLLDAAKGLRNTAQTPQRRLSTGLSAPVRAVFRQFPLRDLYGSTRTYPLFVARNRALAGAWYEIFPRSHGAFQDSKGRWVSGTLRTAVEDLPRIASMGFNVIYLTPIHPIGLTNRKGKNNALIAHKGEPGSPYGIGSAEGGHDAIHPELGDFDDFDYFVEQSRELGLEVALDIALQCSPDHPWVSEHPDWFSQRADGSIAYAENPPKKYQDIYPLNFDRDPEGIYTAIRDMLELWI
;
A
#
# COMPACT_ATOMS: atom_id res chain seq x y z
N PRO A 1 -0.59 13.50 -0.60
CA PRO A 1 -1.76 14.24 -1.07
C PRO A 1 -2.85 13.31 -1.58
N VAL A 2 -4.12 13.70 -1.37
CA VAL A 2 -5.30 13.13 -2.01
C VAL A 2 -5.80 14.17 -3.01
N ARG A 3 -6.00 13.77 -4.26
CA ARG A 3 -6.46 14.64 -5.33
C ARG A 3 -7.76 14.14 -5.91
N ALA A 4 -8.64 15.08 -6.29
CA ALA A 4 -9.90 14.76 -6.93
C ALA A 4 -10.30 15.84 -7.93
N THR A 5 -11.09 15.46 -8.92
CA THR A 5 -11.90 16.38 -9.70
C THR A 5 -13.28 16.45 -9.04
N VAL A 6 -13.67 17.64 -8.59
CA VAL A 6 -14.94 17.88 -7.90
C VAL A 6 -15.66 19.03 -8.59
N PHE A 7 -16.88 18.79 -9.04
CA PHE A 7 -17.70 19.76 -9.75
C PHE A 7 -19.18 19.53 -9.49
N ARG A 8 -19.98 20.56 -9.74
CA ARG A 8 -21.44 20.47 -9.79
C ARG A 8 -21.98 21.38 -10.89
N GLU A 9 -23.18 21.13 -11.32
CA GLU A 9 -23.90 22.04 -12.23
C GLU A 9 -24.33 23.32 -11.51
N GLY A 10 -24.36 24.42 -12.26
CA GLY A 10 -24.76 25.75 -11.78
C GLY A 10 -23.57 26.54 -11.21
N HIS A 11 -23.92 27.62 -10.47
CA HIS A 11 -22.96 28.59 -9.95
C HIS A 11 -22.80 28.52 -8.43
N ASP A 12 -23.52 27.62 -7.77
CA ASP A 12 -23.42 27.47 -6.33
C ASP A 12 -22.04 26.95 -5.91
N CYS A 13 -21.57 27.47 -4.79
CA CYS A 13 -20.33 26.98 -4.18
C CYS A 13 -20.50 25.57 -3.64
N TYR A 14 -19.43 24.82 -3.71
CA TYR A 14 -19.33 23.47 -3.17
C TYR A 14 -18.00 23.29 -2.45
N ALA A 15 -17.91 22.27 -1.63
CA ALA A 15 -16.68 21.92 -0.94
C ALA A 15 -16.48 20.40 -0.93
N ALA A 16 -15.25 20.01 -0.70
CA ALA A 16 -14.85 18.61 -0.58
C ALA A 16 -13.86 18.43 0.57
N GLU A 17 -13.87 17.24 1.16
CA GLU A 17 -12.85 16.84 2.14
C GLU A 17 -12.35 15.42 1.86
N ALA A 18 -11.07 15.20 2.11
CA ALA A 18 -10.49 13.87 2.17
C ALA A 18 -10.69 13.32 3.60
N VAL A 19 -11.26 12.13 3.69
CA VAL A 19 -11.51 11.43 4.96
C VAL A 19 -10.59 10.22 5.02
N LEU A 20 -9.64 10.23 5.96
CA LEU A 20 -8.74 9.12 6.20
C LEU A 20 -9.35 8.16 7.22
N LEU A 21 -9.33 6.88 6.89
CA LEU A 21 -9.91 5.80 7.69
C LEU A 21 -8.80 4.87 8.18
N ARG A 22 -8.86 4.50 9.47
CA ARG A 22 -7.98 3.49 10.08
C ARG A 22 -8.26 2.09 9.52
N PRO A 23 -7.32 1.15 9.69
CA PRO A 23 -7.66 -0.27 9.62
C PRO A 23 -8.88 -0.56 10.49
N GLY A 24 -9.93 -1.20 9.91
CA GLY A 24 -11.21 -1.40 10.59
C GLY A 24 -12.27 -0.31 10.34
N GLY A 25 -11.95 0.74 9.54
CA GLY A 25 -12.95 1.65 8.98
C GLY A 25 -13.33 2.87 9.82
N SER A 26 -12.78 3.04 11.04
CA SER A 26 -13.03 4.25 11.84
C SER A 26 -12.31 5.48 11.24
N ILE A 27 -12.95 6.64 11.35
CA ILE A 27 -12.37 7.89 10.86
C ILE A 27 -11.18 8.28 11.74
N HIS A 28 -10.03 8.47 11.08
CA HIS A 28 -8.82 9.01 11.70
C HIS A 28 -8.79 10.53 11.63
N SER A 29 -8.94 11.07 10.43
CA SER A 29 -8.86 12.51 10.19
C SER A 29 -9.69 12.93 8.97
N ARG A 30 -9.99 14.24 8.93
CA ARG A 30 -10.66 14.91 7.82
C ARG A 30 -9.82 16.12 7.42
N ALA A 31 -9.62 16.32 6.13
CA ALA A 31 -8.87 17.44 5.60
C ALA A 31 -9.66 18.09 4.47
N LEU A 32 -10.02 19.37 4.67
CA LEU A 32 -10.70 20.15 3.64
C LEU A 32 -9.79 20.27 2.41
N MET A 33 -10.34 19.99 1.25
CA MET A 33 -9.63 20.06 -0.02
C MET A 33 -9.57 21.52 -0.52
N ARG A 34 -8.48 21.87 -1.15
CA ARG A 34 -8.25 23.20 -1.74
C ARG A 34 -8.19 23.08 -3.25
N ASP A 35 -8.75 24.04 -3.94
CA ASP A 35 -8.59 24.19 -5.39
C ASP A 35 -7.11 24.45 -5.72
N ILE A 36 -6.52 23.58 -6.53
CA ILE A 36 -5.12 23.65 -6.96
C ILE A 36 -4.97 24.03 -8.42
N ALA A 37 -6.10 24.17 -9.14
CA ALA A 37 -6.12 24.58 -10.55
C ALA A 37 -7.46 25.27 -10.86
N PRO A 38 -7.58 26.57 -10.54
CA PRO A 38 -8.82 27.32 -10.76
C PRO A 38 -9.35 27.20 -12.19
N GLY A 39 -10.64 26.86 -12.32
CA GLY A 39 -11.29 26.62 -13.61
C GLY A 39 -11.08 25.20 -14.18
N LEU A 40 -10.36 24.32 -13.49
CA LEU A 40 -10.19 22.91 -13.86
C LEU A 40 -10.78 21.94 -12.84
N ASP A 41 -11.49 22.43 -11.84
CA ASP A 41 -12.18 21.65 -10.80
C ASP A 41 -11.28 20.65 -10.07
N ARG A 42 -9.99 20.95 -9.93
CA ARG A 42 -8.99 20.09 -9.30
C ARG A 42 -8.72 20.51 -7.88
N TYR A 43 -8.93 19.57 -6.99
CA TYR A 43 -8.82 19.77 -5.55
C TYR A 43 -7.76 18.83 -4.95
N GLU A 44 -7.09 19.31 -3.89
CA GLU A 44 -6.09 18.54 -3.15
C GLU A 44 -6.25 18.74 -1.64
N ALA A 45 -6.02 17.67 -0.89
CA ALA A 45 -5.80 17.72 0.56
C ALA A 45 -4.67 16.77 0.97
N TRP A 46 -4.04 17.06 2.09
CA TRP A 46 -3.05 16.21 2.70
C TRP A 46 -3.64 15.48 3.89
N VAL A 47 -3.46 14.18 3.91
CA VAL A 47 -3.80 13.31 5.05
C VAL A 47 -2.55 12.53 5.45
N MET A 48 -2.41 12.24 6.74
CA MET A 48 -1.23 11.56 7.28
C MET A 48 -1.66 10.39 8.18
N PRO A 49 -1.43 9.15 7.74
CA PRO A 49 -1.54 7.98 8.61
C PRO A 49 -0.50 8.04 9.74
N ASP A 50 -0.85 7.54 10.93
CA ASP A 50 0.01 7.51 12.11
C ASP A 50 0.63 6.13 12.39
N ALA A 51 0.33 5.12 11.58
CA ALA A 51 0.84 3.77 11.72
C ALA A 51 0.96 3.06 10.36
N VAL A 52 1.77 2.02 10.31
CA VAL A 52 1.83 1.10 9.15
C VAL A 52 0.57 0.24 9.08
N GLY A 53 0.22 -0.23 7.90
CA GLY A 53 -0.90 -1.15 7.69
C GLY A 53 -1.87 -0.76 6.57
N GLN A 54 -3.01 -1.42 6.55
CA GLN A 54 -4.05 -1.25 5.54
C GLN A 54 -5.01 -0.13 5.97
N TRP A 55 -4.72 1.07 5.51
CA TRP A 55 -5.58 2.24 5.64
C TRP A 55 -6.51 2.36 4.44
N SER A 56 -7.43 3.30 4.53
CA SER A 56 -8.25 3.66 3.39
C SER A 56 -8.64 5.13 3.45
N PHE A 57 -9.11 5.68 2.35
CA PHE A 57 -9.65 7.03 2.30
C PHE A 57 -10.86 7.10 1.38
N ARG A 58 -11.66 8.13 1.59
CA ARG A 58 -12.73 8.51 0.67
C ARG A 58 -12.78 10.03 0.55
N ILE A 59 -13.53 10.53 -0.40
CA ILE A 59 -13.79 11.94 -0.58
C ILE A 59 -15.26 12.19 -0.32
N ASP A 60 -15.53 13.08 0.62
CA ASP A 60 -16.85 13.56 0.92
C ASP A 60 -17.05 14.94 0.27
N THR A 61 -18.20 15.18 -0.34
CA THR A 61 -18.54 16.42 -1.06
C THR A 61 -19.88 16.96 -0.63
N TRP A 62 -20.09 18.26 -0.73
CA TRP A 62 -21.37 18.91 -0.41
C TRP A 62 -21.51 20.25 -1.11
N SER A 63 -22.76 20.72 -1.26
CA SER A 63 -23.04 22.12 -1.57
C SER A 63 -22.80 22.97 -0.33
N ASP A 64 -22.08 24.09 -0.50
CA ASP A 64 -21.79 25.02 0.58
C ASP A 64 -22.70 26.25 0.48
N PRO A 65 -23.89 26.23 1.12
CA PRO A 65 -24.83 27.34 1.02
C PRO A 65 -24.33 28.61 1.70
N TYR A 66 -23.43 28.50 2.69
CA TYR A 66 -22.82 29.69 3.27
C TYR A 66 -21.82 30.37 2.33
N ALA A 67 -21.01 29.61 1.63
CA ALA A 67 -20.09 30.15 0.65
C ALA A 67 -20.84 30.78 -0.53
N THR A 68 -21.92 30.16 -1.01
CA THR A 68 -22.80 30.69 -2.05
C THR A 68 -23.42 32.01 -1.60
N TRP A 69 -24.12 32.04 -0.48
CA TRP A 69 -24.72 33.25 0.05
C TRP A 69 -23.69 34.35 0.28
N ARG A 70 -22.55 34.04 0.85
CA ARG A 70 -21.46 35.01 1.09
C ARG A 70 -20.99 35.67 -0.18
N HIS A 71 -20.83 34.91 -1.25
CA HIS A 71 -20.45 35.43 -2.57
C HIS A 71 -21.53 36.36 -3.11
N ASP A 72 -22.75 35.86 -3.21
CA ASP A 72 -23.88 36.55 -3.82
C ASP A 72 -24.26 37.82 -3.05
N ALA A 73 -24.36 37.74 -1.74
CA ALA A 73 -24.67 38.88 -0.89
C ALA A 73 -23.61 39.99 -0.97
N SER A 74 -22.32 39.62 -1.08
CA SER A 74 -21.24 40.59 -1.22
C SER A 74 -21.33 41.32 -2.54
N VAL A 75 -21.64 40.65 -3.64
CA VAL A 75 -21.77 41.23 -4.97
C VAL A 75 -23.05 42.08 -5.08
N LYS A 76 -24.20 41.49 -4.73
CA LYS A 76 -25.51 42.15 -4.90
C LYS A 76 -25.70 43.35 -3.98
N ILE A 77 -25.35 43.23 -2.69
CA ILE A 77 -25.45 44.34 -1.75
C ILE A 77 -24.48 45.48 -2.14
N GLY A 78 -23.28 45.11 -2.61
CA GLY A 78 -22.33 46.10 -3.17
C GLY A 78 -22.87 46.87 -4.38
N ALA A 79 -23.69 46.22 -5.19
CA ALA A 79 -24.35 46.81 -6.37
C ALA A 79 -25.71 47.46 -6.06
N GLY A 80 -26.20 47.35 -4.83
CA GLY A 80 -27.54 47.85 -4.45
C GLY A 80 -28.70 47.04 -5.02
N VAL A 81 -28.49 45.79 -5.37
CA VAL A 81 -29.47 44.87 -5.95
C VAL A 81 -29.90 43.86 -4.88
N ASP A 82 -31.20 43.57 -4.77
CA ASP A 82 -31.81 42.59 -3.87
C ASP A 82 -31.35 42.69 -2.40
N VAL A 83 -31.04 43.91 -1.94
CA VAL A 83 -30.35 44.17 -0.67
C VAL A 83 -31.06 43.51 0.51
N GLU A 84 -32.34 43.81 0.71
CA GLU A 84 -33.11 43.25 1.84
C GLU A 84 -33.32 41.75 1.70
N LEU A 85 -33.50 41.27 0.46
CA LEU A 85 -33.63 39.81 0.22
C LEU A 85 -32.36 39.05 0.61
N MET A 86 -31.20 39.56 0.18
CA MET A 86 -29.90 38.92 0.52
C MET A 86 -29.61 38.90 2.02
N LEU A 87 -30.00 39.96 2.73
CA LEU A 87 -29.84 40.03 4.19
C LEU A 87 -30.79 39.09 4.92
N GLU A 88 -32.04 38.95 4.46
CA GLU A 88 -33.01 38.00 5.05
C GLU A 88 -32.62 36.53 4.74
N GLU A 89 -32.21 36.23 3.50
CA GLU A 89 -31.69 34.88 3.16
C GLU A 89 -30.50 34.51 4.04
N GLY A 90 -29.58 35.45 4.29
CA GLY A 90 -28.49 35.24 5.23
C GLY A 90 -28.95 34.96 6.64
N ALA A 91 -29.95 35.70 7.15
CA ALA A 91 -30.50 35.47 8.48
C ALA A 91 -31.15 34.08 8.60
N LEU A 92 -31.95 33.68 7.62
CA LEU A 92 -32.57 32.36 7.56
C LEU A 92 -31.51 31.25 7.47
N LEU A 93 -30.45 31.48 6.71
CA LEU A 93 -29.33 30.53 6.62
C LEU A 93 -28.61 30.33 7.97
N MET A 94 -28.35 31.43 8.71
CA MET A 94 -27.76 31.36 10.05
C MET A 94 -28.66 30.56 11.02
N GLU A 95 -29.96 30.83 10.98
CA GLU A 95 -30.95 30.10 11.81
C GLU A 95 -31.01 28.62 11.44
N ARG A 96 -31.00 28.27 10.16
CA ARG A 96 -30.95 26.89 9.68
C ARG A 96 -29.67 26.18 10.15
N ALA A 97 -28.54 26.86 10.04
CA ALA A 97 -27.27 26.34 10.52
C ALA A 97 -27.25 26.16 12.05
N ALA A 98 -27.85 27.08 12.80
CA ALA A 98 -28.00 26.97 14.26
C ALA A 98 -28.83 25.75 14.69
N ARG A 99 -29.82 25.35 13.88
CA ARG A 99 -30.60 24.11 14.10
C ARG A 99 -29.89 22.85 13.57
N GLY A 100 -28.75 22.98 12.86
CA GLY A 100 -28.03 21.84 12.25
C GLY A 100 -28.84 21.16 11.14
N GLU A 101 -29.67 21.90 10.41
CA GLU A 101 -30.58 21.40 9.38
C GLU A 101 -29.93 21.49 7.98
N ALA A 102 -29.18 20.48 7.57
CA ALA A 102 -28.67 20.36 6.22
C ALA A 102 -29.66 19.64 5.29
N LEU A 103 -29.75 20.09 4.05
CA LEU A 103 -30.61 19.49 3.04
C LEU A 103 -30.02 18.15 2.56
N ASN A 104 -30.81 17.08 2.66
CA ASN A 104 -30.40 15.74 2.23
C ASN A 104 -29.08 15.25 2.89
N ASN A 105 -28.89 15.56 4.17
CA ASN A 105 -27.75 15.07 4.94
C ASN A 105 -28.20 14.67 6.36
N PRO A 106 -28.63 13.44 6.58
CA PRO A 106 -29.06 12.96 7.90
C PRO A 106 -27.91 12.86 8.92
N SER A 107 -26.66 12.90 8.45
CA SER A 107 -25.45 12.82 9.28
C SER A 107 -24.81 14.18 9.56
N GLN A 108 -25.57 15.27 9.41
CA GLN A 108 -25.08 16.63 9.70
C GLN A 108 -24.61 16.74 11.16
N THR A 109 -23.39 17.25 11.34
CA THR A 109 -22.83 17.50 12.66
C THR A 109 -23.59 18.65 13.35
N GLN A 110 -24.05 18.42 14.55
CA GLN A 110 -24.76 19.44 15.32
C GLN A 110 -23.80 20.50 15.89
N PRO A 111 -24.12 21.79 15.78
CA PRO A 111 -23.31 22.87 16.34
C PRO A 111 -23.37 22.88 17.88
N THR A 112 -22.29 23.35 18.49
CA THR A 112 -22.24 23.57 19.94
C THR A 112 -23.14 24.76 20.35
N ARG A 113 -23.46 24.84 21.65
CA ARG A 113 -24.25 25.98 22.18
C ARG A 113 -23.66 27.34 21.83
N SER A 114 -22.34 27.50 21.98
CA SER A 114 -21.66 28.76 21.63
C SER A 114 -21.72 29.05 20.13
N ALA A 115 -21.65 28.02 19.27
CA ALA A 115 -21.82 28.19 17.84
C ALA A 115 -23.23 28.63 17.47
N ILE A 116 -24.25 28.02 18.13
CA ILE A 116 -25.67 28.39 17.98
C ILE A 116 -25.87 29.86 18.33
N ASP A 117 -25.37 30.30 19.49
CA ASP A 117 -25.52 31.67 19.95
C ASP A 117 -24.87 32.65 18.98
N THR A 118 -23.67 32.33 18.48
CA THR A 118 -22.96 33.14 17.43
C THR A 118 -23.78 33.29 16.15
N LEU A 119 -24.37 32.19 15.68
CA LEU A 119 -25.19 32.22 14.45
C LEU A 119 -26.49 32.99 14.64
N LEU A 120 -27.18 32.81 15.77
CA LEU A 120 -28.44 33.53 16.09
C LEU A 120 -28.19 35.05 16.27
N ASP A 121 -27.08 35.43 16.85
CA ASP A 121 -26.72 36.86 16.99
C ASP A 121 -26.35 37.47 15.60
N ALA A 122 -25.68 36.69 14.73
CA ALA A 122 -25.47 37.14 13.36
C ALA A 122 -26.78 37.29 12.59
N ALA A 123 -27.75 36.39 12.75
CA ALA A 123 -29.09 36.52 12.16
C ALA A 123 -29.81 37.80 12.60
N LYS A 124 -29.78 38.10 13.91
CA LYS A 124 -30.32 39.37 14.43
C LYS A 124 -29.62 40.60 13.84
N GLY A 125 -28.29 40.53 13.74
CA GLY A 125 -27.49 41.61 13.13
C GLY A 125 -27.81 41.86 11.67
N LEU A 126 -28.03 40.79 10.89
CA LEU A 126 -28.46 40.88 9.48
C LEU A 126 -29.84 41.55 9.33
N ARG A 127 -30.75 41.38 10.28
CA ARG A 127 -32.09 41.98 10.29
C ARG A 127 -32.15 43.37 10.93
N ASN A 128 -31.04 43.91 11.46
CA ASN A 128 -31.04 45.20 12.18
C ASN A 128 -31.13 46.40 11.23
N THR A 129 -32.34 46.83 10.91
CA THR A 129 -32.63 47.95 10.03
C THR A 129 -32.11 49.31 10.51
N ALA A 130 -31.71 49.45 11.77
CA ALA A 130 -31.07 50.65 12.31
C ALA A 130 -29.62 50.85 11.77
N GLN A 131 -29.06 49.81 11.11
CA GLN A 131 -27.70 49.82 10.53
C GLN A 131 -27.75 49.87 9.01
N THR A 132 -26.66 50.34 8.41
CA THR A 132 -26.51 50.33 6.95
C THR A 132 -26.42 48.88 6.44
N PRO A 133 -26.85 48.60 5.18
CA PRO A 133 -26.76 47.27 4.60
C PRO A 133 -25.36 46.63 4.69
N GLN A 134 -24.31 47.41 4.46
CA GLN A 134 -22.93 46.95 4.55
C GLN A 134 -22.55 46.52 5.96
N ARG A 135 -23.03 47.28 6.97
CA ARG A 135 -22.80 46.93 8.39
C ARG A 135 -23.59 45.71 8.82
N ARG A 136 -24.80 45.57 8.34
CA ARG A 136 -25.62 44.34 8.54
C ARG A 136 -24.92 43.11 7.91
N LEU A 137 -24.51 43.23 6.64
CA LEU A 137 -23.76 42.13 5.96
C LEU A 137 -22.50 41.76 6.73
N SER A 138 -21.75 42.73 7.28
CA SER A 138 -20.51 42.42 8.03
C SER A 138 -20.72 41.54 9.25
N THR A 139 -21.92 41.47 9.82
CA THR A 139 -22.22 40.56 10.94
C THR A 139 -22.23 39.11 10.48
N GLY A 140 -22.86 38.80 9.34
CA GLY A 140 -22.90 37.49 8.74
C GLY A 140 -21.53 37.03 8.16
N LEU A 141 -20.65 38.01 7.84
CA LEU A 141 -19.30 37.76 7.33
C LEU A 141 -18.22 37.86 8.41
N SER A 142 -18.58 37.97 9.67
CA SER A 142 -17.66 38.14 10.79
C SER A 142 -16.71 36.96 10.96
N ALA A 143 -15.55 37.19 11.57
CA ALA A 143 -14.58 36.11 11.84
C ALA A 143 -15.16 34.99 12.73
N PRO A 144 -15.96 35.28 13.79
CA PRO A 144 -16.63 34.24 14.56
C PRO A 144 -17.58 33.38 13.73
N VAL A 145 -18.43 33.99 12.88
CA VAL A 145 -19.35 33.23 12.00
C VAL A 145 -18.59 32.34 11.03
N ARG A 146 -17.53 32.86 10.40
CA ARG A 146 -16.67 32.05 9.53
C ARG A 146 -15.97 30.89 10.27
N ALA A 147 -15.61 31.09 11.53
CA ALA A 147 -15.04 30.01 12.36
C ALA A 147 -16.07 28.91 12.64
N VAL A 148 -17.33 29.30 12.95
CA VAL A 148 -18.43 28.34 13.12
C VAL A 148 -18.64 27.53 11.85
N PHE A 149 -18.77 28.12 10.68
CA PHE A 149 -18.97 27.39 9.41
C PHE A 149 -17.76 26.56 8.98
N ARG A 150 -16.54 26.88 9.43
CA ARG A 150 -15.37 26.00 9.26
C ARG A 150 -15.46 24.76 10.15
N GLN A 151 -15.92 24.90 11.36
CA GLN A 151 -16.01 23.79 12.31
C GLN A 151 -17.29 22.96 12.11
N PHE A 152 -18.40 23.60 11.80
CA PHE A 152 -19.72 23.01 11.59
C PHE A 152 -20.29 23.46 10.24
N PRO A 153 -19.66 23.05 9.11
CA PRO A 153 -20.17 23.40 7.79
C PRO A 153 -21.58 22.85 7.60
N LEU A 154 -22.47 23.65 7.04
CA LEU A 154 -23.77 23.19 6.60
C LEU A 154 -23.58 22.44 5.29
N ARG A 155 -23.72 21.13 5.32
CA ARG A 155 -23.36 20.22 4.22
C ARG A 155 -24.61 19.78 3.46
N ASP A 156 -25.12 20.64 2.59
CA ASP A 156 -26.28 20.32 1.77
C ASP A 156 -25.89 19.33 0.65
N LEU A 157 -26.79 18.43 0.29
CA LEU A 157 -26.62 17.47 -0.80
C LEU A 157 -25.33 16.66 -0.64
N TYR A 158 -25.09 16.19 0.55
CA TYR A 158 -23.89 15.44 0.92
C TYR A 158 -23.74 14.16 0.09
N GLY A 159 -22.55 13.96 -0.44
CA GLY A 159 -22.17 12.76 -1.18
C GLY A 159 -20.79 12.25 -0.76
N SER A 160 -20.57 10.96 -0.95
CA SER A 160 -19.29 10.31 -0.69
C SER A 160 -18.88 9.44 -1.86
N THR A 161 -17.59 9.36 -2.15
CA THR A 161 -17.06 8.34 -3.06
C THR A 161 -17.08 6.96 -2.39
N ARG A 162 -16.79 5.93 -3.17
CA ARG A 162 -16.34 4.65 -2.60
C ARG A 162 -15.08 4.87 -1.76
N THR A 163 -14.80 3.93 -0.89
CA THR A 163 -13.56 3.90 -0.12
C THR A 163 -12.42 3.32 -0.99
N TYR A 164 -11.27 3.98 -0.99
CA TYR A 164 -10.07 3.58 -1.71
C TYR A 164 -9.04 3.03 -0.72
N PRO A 165 -8.40 1.89 -1.02
CA PRO A 165 -7.35 1.34 -0.17
C PRO A 165 -6.10 2.23 -0.19
N LEU A 166 -5.41 2.29 0.94
CA LEU A 166 -4.14 2.98 1.12
C LEU A 166 -3.23 2.10 1.98
N PHE A 167 -2.28 1.44 1.35
CA PHE A 167 -1.29 0.68 2.10
C PHE A 167 -0.17 1.60 2.58
N VAL A 168 0.06 1.61 3.88
CA VAL A 168 1.16 2.34 4.53
C VAL A 168 2.25 1.35 4.87
N ALA A 169 3.29 1.34 4.06
CA ALA A 169 4.43 0.47 4.23
C ALA A 169 5.32 0.92 5.39
N ARG A 170 6.07 -0.01 5.94
CA ARG A 170 7.14 0.29 6.91
C ARG A 170 8.28 1.06 6.23
N ASN A 171 9.05 1.80 7.00
CA ASN A 171 10.12 2.66 6.46
C ASN A 171 11.15 1.91 5.61
N ARG A 172 11.48 0.66 5.97
CA ARG A 172 12.41 -0.18 5.20
C ARG A 172 11.93 -0.54 3.79
N ALA A 173 10.63 -0.47 3.52
CA ALA A 173 10.11 -0.69 2.16
C ALA A 173 10.55 0.39 1.16
N LEU A 174 11.01 1.56 1.64
CA LEU A 174 11.49 2.66 0.80
C LEU A 174 13.01 2.62 0.58
N ALA A 175 13.75 2.05 1.53
CA ALA A 175 15.21 2.02 1.47
C ALA A 175 15.74 0.81 2.25
N GLY A 176 16.29 -0.16 1.52
CA GLY A 176 16.95 -1.34 2.06
C GLY A 176 18.33 -1.51 1.43
N ALA A 177 19.31 -1.86 2.23
CA ALA A 177 20.64 -2.30 1.78
C ALA A 177 20.70 -3.82 1.92
N TRP A 178 20.78 -4.52 0.81
CA TRP A 178 20.69 -5.98 0.75
C TRP A 178 22.07 -6.59 0.52
N TYR A 179 22.37 -7.65 1.25
CA TYR A 179 23.58 -8.45 1.08
C TYR A 179 23.22 -9.87 0.70
N GLU A 180 23.56 -10.27 -0.52
CA GLU A 180 23.32 -11.62 -1.03
C GLU A 180 24.37 -12.60 -0.50
N ILE A 181 23.91 -13.76 0.00
CA ILE A 181 24.78 -14.84 0.43
C ILE A 181 24.35 -16.19 -0.14
N PHE A 182 25.34 -17.03 -0.31
CA PHE A 182 25.17 -18.46 -0.55
C PHE A 182 25.50 -19.20 0.75
N PRO A 183 24.54 -19.69 1.52
CA PRO A 183 24.81 -20.35 2.82
C PRO A 183 25.86 -21.46 2.66
N ARG A 184 25.80 -22.17 1.54
CA ARG A 184 26.77 -23.22 1.19
C ARG A 184 28.22 -22.74 1.17
N SER A 185 28.50 -21.49 0.92
CA SER A 185 29.84 -20.91 0.86
C SER A 185 30.38 -20.46 2.21
N HIS A 186 29.47 -20.14 3.17
CA HIS A 186 29.85 -19.62 4.48
C HIS A 186 30.24 -20.75 5.45
N GLY A 187 31.49 -20.73 5.89
CA GLY A 187 32.05 -21.81 6.71
C GLY A 187 32.45 -23.07 5.90
N ALA A 188 32.39 -23.00 4.55
CA ALA A 188 32.89 -24.10 3.72
C ALA A 188 34.40 -24.29 3.86
N PHE A 189 34.85 -25.56 3.91
CA PHE A 189 36.25 -25.87 4.06
C PHE A 189 36.65 -27.11 3.25
N GLN A 190 37.94 -27.35 3.05
CA GLN A 190 38.45 -28.59 2.51
C GLN A 190 38.83 -29.55 3.63
N ASP A 191 38.33 -30.80 3.56
CA ASP A 191 38.70 -31.85 4.48
C ASP A 191 40.16 -32.28 4.27
N SER A 192 40.65 -33.20 5.13
CA SER A 192 42.00 -33.75 5.05
C SER A 192 42.32 -34.51 3.76
N LYS A 193 41.29 -34.78 2.93
CA LYS A 193 41.40 -35.43 1.62
C LYS A 193 41.23 -34.43 0.47
N GLY A 194 41.20 -33.14 0.75
CA GLY A 194 41.01 -32.06 -0.23
C GLY A 194 39.58 -31.97 -0.79
N ARG A 195 38.57 -32.60 -0.18
CA ARG A 195 37.18 -32.53 -0.61
C ARG A 195 36.51 -31.35 0.06
N TRP A 196 35.73 -30.59 -0.71
CA TRP A 196 34.93 -29.51 -0.18
C TRP A 196 33.81 -30.06 0.72
N VAL A 197 33.72 -29.49 1.90
CA VAL A 197 32.59 -29.62 2.82
C VAL A 197 31.78 -28.34 2.76
N SER A 198 30.48 -28.46 2.53
CA SER A 198 29.56 -27.35 2.40
C SER A 198 29.44 -26.60 3.73
N GLY A 199 29.32 -25.29 3.66
CA GLY A 199 28.73 -24.53 4.75
C GLY A 199 27.24 -24.85 4.91
N THR A 200 26.67 -24.43 6.03
CA THR A 200 25.28 -24.67 6.45
C THR A 200 24.62 -23.35 6.83
N LEU A 201 23.32 -23.40 7.10
CA LEU A 201 22.61 -22.23 7.68
C LEU A 201 23.24 -21.82 9.02
N ARG A 202 23.65 -22.79 9.86
CA ARG A 202 24.31 -22.48 11.14
C ARG A 202 25.68 -21.85 10.97
N THR A 203 26.51 -22.33 10.06
CA THR A 203 27.82 -21.69 9.82
C THR A 203 27.69 -20.31 9.18
N ALA A 204 26.61 -20.07 8.40
CA ALA A 204 26.35 -18.76 7.82
C ALA A 204 26.00 -17.70 8.87
N VAL A 205 25.46 -18.07 10.04
CA VAL A 205 25.19 -17.16 11.17
C VAL A 205 26.47 -16.47 11.64
N GLU A 206 27.63 -17.13 11.60
CA GLU A 206 28.90 -16.58 12.07
C GLU A 206 29.33 -15.30 11.31
N ASP A 207 28.85 -15.12 10.08
CA ASP A 207 29.18 -13.95 9.25
C ASP A 207 28.17 -12.78 9.37
N LEU A 208 27.01 -13.00 9.96
CA LEU A 208 25.97 -11.98 10.11
C LEU A 208 26.44 -10.72 10.84
N PRO A 209 27.24 -10.80 11.95
CA PRO A 209 27.73 -9.60 12.61
C PRO A 209 28.60 -8.72 11.70
N ARG A 210 29.43 -9.32 10.87
CA ARG A 210 30.25 -8.59 9.89
C ARG A 210 29.35 -7.86 8.88
N ILE A 211 28.35 -8.55 8.35
CA ILE A 211 27.43 -7.99 7.36
C ILE A 211 26.62 -6.83 7.97
N ALA A 212 26.11 -6.99 9.17
CA ALA A 212 25.41 -5.93 9.90
C ALA A 212 26.30 -4.70 10.14
N SER A 213 27.57 -4.93 10.50
CA SER A 213 28.54 -3.85 10.75
C SER A 213 28.85 -3.00 9.51
N MET A 214 28.64 -3.53 8.31
CA MET A 214 28.77 -2.79 7.04
C MET A 214 27.56 -1.91 6.72
N GLY A 215 26.50 -1.94 7.54
CA GLY A 215 25.29 -1.14 7.35
C GLY A 215 24.21 -1.79 6.47
N PHE A 216 24.35 -3.06 6.11
CA PHE A 216 23.27 -3.82 5.49
C PHE A 216 22.16 -4.09 6.50
N ASN A 217 20.93 -4.20 5.99
CA ASN A 217 19.75 -4.43 6.82
C ASN A 217 18.84 -5.56 6.31
N VAL A 218 19.20 -6.18 5.18
CA VAL A 218 18.55 -7.37 4.63
C VAL A 218 19.63 -8.37 4.20
N ILE A 219 19.48 -9.63 4.62
CA ILE A 219 20.21 -10.77 4.08
C ILE A 219 19.35 -11.42 3.01
N TYR A 220 19.88 -11.51 1.80
CA TYR A 220 19.24 -12.18 0.69
C TYR A 220 19.86 -13.55 0.50
N LEU A 221 19.08 -14.61 0.72
CA LEU A 221 19.48 -15.98 0.50
C LEU A 221 19.15 -16.39 -0.93
N THR A 222 20.14 -16.87 -1.68
CA THR A 222 19.86 -17.66 -2.89
C THR A 222 19.05 -18.89 -2.53
N PRO A 223 18.37 -19.57 -3.50
CA PRO A 223 17.52 -20.72 -3.17
C PRO A 223 18.24 -21.73 -2.27
N ILE A 224 17.58 -22.10 -1.16
CA ILE A 224 18.09 -23.05 -0.16
C ILE A 224 17.47 -24.44 -0.30
N HIS A 225 16.70 -24.66 -1.35
CA HIS A 225 15.93 -25.86 -1.61
C HIS A 225 16.81 -27.02 -2.12
N PRO A 226 16.32 -28.28 -2.05
CA PRO A 226 16.99 -29.42 -2.67
C PRO A 226 17.31 -29.17 -4.15
N ILE A 227 18.47 -29.66 -4.61
CA ILE A 227 18.95 -29.44 -5.99
C ILE A 227 18.85 -30.78 -6.75
N GLY A 228 18.28 -30.73 -7.96
CA GLY A 228 18.14 -31.92 -8.82
C GLY A 228 19.47 -32.58 -9.18
N LEU A 229 19.40 -33.85 -9.53
CA LEU A 229 20.54 -34.68 -9.96
C LEU A 229 20.61 -34.76 -11.49
N THR A 230 19.45 -34.84 -12.14
CA THR A 230 19.35 -34.98 -13.60
C THR A 230 19.82 -33.69 -14.28
N ASN A 231 20.76 -33.80 -15.19
CA ASN A 231 21.39 -32.66 -15.88
C ASN A 231 22.04 -31.63 -14.96
N ARG A 232 22.40 -32.03 -13.72
CA ARG A 232 23.02 -31.15 -12.72
C ARG A 232 24.25 -30.45 -13.32
N LYS A 233 24.31 -29.14 -13.13
CA LYS A 233 25.45 -28.32 -13.58
C LYS A 233 26.68 -28.56 -12.71
N GLY A 234 27.82 -28.66 -13.36
CA GLY A 234 29.09 -28.72 -12.70
C GLY A 234 29.74 -27.36 -12.49
N LYS A 235 30.97 -27.37 -12.00
CA LYS A 235 31.78 -26.17 -11.74
C LYS A 235 31.90 -25.30 -13.00
N ASN A 236 31.84 -23.99 -12.81
CA ASN A 236 31.87 -23.00 -13.89
C ASN A 236 30.78 -23.22 -14.96
N ASN A 237 29.62 -23.66 -14.56
CA ASN A 237 28.47 -23.94 -15.42
C ASN A 237 28.73 -25.05 -16.47
N ALA A 238 29.63 -26.01 -16.14
CA ALA A 238 29.82 -27.21 -16.97
C ALA A 238 28.50 -27.97 -17.08
N LEU A 239 28.25 -28.59 -18.23
CA LEU A 239 26.99 -29.31 -18.50
C LEU A 239 26.81 -30.59 -17.68
N ILE A 240 27.87 -31.09 -17.08
CA ILE A 240 27.89 -32.31 -16.29
C ILE A 240 28.61 -32.00 -14.97
N ALA A 241 27.95 -32.31 -13.86
CA ALA A 241 28.54 -32.25 -12.52
C ALA A 241 29.35 -33.49 -12.23
N HIS A 242 30.52 -33.31 -11.62
CA HIS A 242 31.29 -34.41 -11.02
C HIS A 242 30.76 -34.79 -9.64
N LYS A 243 31.14 -35.98 -9.20
CA LYS A 243 30.75 -36.47 -7.87
C LYS A 243 31.20 -35.48 -6.78
N GLY A 244 30.24 -35.01 -5.98
CA GLY A 244 30.47 -34.06 -4.89
C GLY A 244 30.35 -32.58 -5.29
N GLU A 245 29.99 -32.28 -6.54
CA GLU A 245 29.62 -30.91 -6.96
C GLU A 245 28.14 -30.66 -6.63
N PRO A 246 27.81 -29.54 -5.97
CA PRO A 246 26.47 -29.29 -5.43
C PRO A 246 25.42 -29.00 -6.51
N GLY A 247 25.84 -28.57 -7.70
CA GLY A 247 24.93 -28.06 -8.73
C GLY A 247 24.60 -26.59 -8.58
N SER A 248 23.63 -26.15 -9.37
CA SER A 248 23.08 -24.80 -9.29
C SER A 248 21.94 -24.78 -8.26
N PRO A 249 21.91 -23.82 -7.31
CA PRO A 249 20.77 -23.67 -6.39
C PRO A 249 19.47 -23.39 -7.11
N TYR A 250 19.52 -22.91 -8.35
CA TYR A 250 18.36 -22.62 -9.19
C TYR A 250 17.76 -23.84 -9.89
N GLY A 251 18.41 -24.99 -9.85
CA GLY A 251 17.88 -26.28 -10.29
C GLY A 251 17.08 -26.94 -9.14
N ILE A 252 15.97 -26.30 -8.75
CA ILE A 252 15.22 -26.61 -7.54
C ILE A 252 14.46 -27.93 -7.67
N GLY A 253 14.58 -28.75 -6.64
CA GLY A 253 13.80 -29.97 -6.43
C GLY A 253 14.60 -31.25 -6.68
N SER A 254 14.38 -32.22 -5.81
CA SER A 254 14.90 -33.60 -5.86
C SER A 254 13.96 -34.52 -5.13
N ALA A 255 14.41 -35.80 -4.89
CA ALA A 255 13.66 -36.74 -4.07
C ALA A 255 13.48 -36.25 -2.59
N GLU A 256 14.28 -35.28 -2.15
CA GLU A 256 14.20 -34.69 -0.82
C GLU A 256 13.18 -33.54 -0.72
N GLY A 257 12.49 -33.18 -1.78
CA GLY A 257 11.45 -32.13 -1.82
C GLY A 257 11.67 -31.07 -2.87
N GLY A 258 10.79 -30.09 -2.90
CA GLY A 258 10.76 -28.97 -3.83
C GLY A 258 11.03 -27.63 -3.17
N HIS A 259 10.20 -26.65 -3.51
CA HIS A 259 10.25 -25.30 -2.94
C HIS A 259 9.79 -25.22 -1.47
N ASP A 260 9.22 -26.28 -0.96
CA ASP A 260 8.73 -26.47 0.40
C ASP A 260 9.74 -27.17 1.32
N ALA A 261 10.96 -27.41 0.85
CA ALA A 261 11.99 -28.13 1.59
C ALA A 261 13.32 -27.39 1.61
N ILE A 262 14.15 -27.67 2.62
CA ILE A 262 15.53 -27.19 2.75
C ILE A 262 16.47 -28.29 2.28
N HIS A 263 17.54 -27.92 1.57
CA HIS A 263 18.57 -28.85 1.12
C HIS A 263 19.24 -29.49 2.34
N PRO A 264 19.29 -30.84 2.44
CA PRO A 264 19.79 -31.53 3.64
C PRO A 264 21.23 -31.17 4.06
N GLU A 265 22.10 -30.77 3.09
CA GLU A 265 23.43 -30.28 3.42
C GLU A 265 23.47 -28.89 4.02
N LEU A 266 22.38 -28.13 3.94
CA LEU A 266 22.28 -26.79 4.54
C LEU A 266 21.71 -26.81 5.96
N GLY A 267 20.96 -27.88 6.29
CA GLY A 267 20.28 -28.04 7.56
C GLY A 267 18.81 -28.38 7.40
N ASP A 268 18.02 -28.05 8.38
CA ASP A 268 16.58 -28.25 8.46
C ASP A 268 15.84 -26.94 8.81
N PHE A 269 14.54 -27.03 9.10
CA PHE A 269 13.73 -25.87 9.47
C PHE A 269 14.14 -25.25 10.81
N ASP A 270 14.61 -26.05 11.78
CA ASP A 270 15.14 -25.55 13.06
C ASP A 270 16.42 -24.73 12.83
N ASP A 271 17.25 -25.14 11.87
CA ASP A 271 18.45 -24.39 11.46
C ASP A 271 18.11 -23.09 10.74
N PHE A 272 17.04 -23.10 9.93
CA PHE A 272 16.55 -21.89 9.26
C PHE A 272 15.94 -20.90 10.27
N ASP A 273 15.10 -21.37 11.19
CA ASP A 273 14.53 -20.54 12.24
C ASP A 273 15.61 -19.90 13.10
N TYR A 274 16.65 -20.67 13.46
CA TYR A 274 17.81 -20.15 14.16
C TYR A 274 18.54 -19.06 13.36
N PHE A 275 18.72 -19.26 12.05
CA PHE A 275 19.32 -18.25 11.17
C PHE A 275 18.48 -16.96 11.13
N VAL A 276 17.17 -17.06 11.03
CA VAL A 276 16.23 -15.93 11.02
C VAL A 276 16.27 -15.19 12.36
N GLU A 277 16.28 -15.93 13.49
CA GLU A 277 16.35 -15.32 14.82
C GLU A 277 17.66 -14.54 15.04
N GLN A 278 18.79 -15.14 14.70
CA GLN A 278 20.10 -14.49 14.80
C GLN A 278 20.23 -13.27 13.88
N SER A 279 19.64 -13.34 12.68
CA SER A 279 19.53 -12.18 11.80
C SER A 279 18.75 -11.04 12.46
N ARG A 280 17.60 -11.36 13.05
CA ARG A 280 16.71 -10.40 13.73
C ARG A 280 17.41 -9.72 14.92
N GLU A 281 18.16 -10.46 15.73
CA GLU A 281 18.93 -9.89 16.85
C GLU A 281 19.94 -8.83 16.42
N LEU A 282 20.48 -8.97 15.20
CA LEU A 282 21.41 -8.02 14.60
C LEU A 282 20.68 -6.91 13.78
N GLY A 283 19.35 -6.88 13.80
CA GLY A 283 18.55 -5.92 13.06
C GLY A 283 18.51 -6.18 11.54
N LEU A 284 18.89 -7.39 11.10
CA LEU A 284 18.79 -7.84 9.72
C LEU A 284 17.44 -8.51 9.47
N GLU A 285 16.85 -8.28 8.30
CA GLU A 285 15.72 -9.04 7.80
C GLU A 285 16.22 -10.09 6.82
N VAL A 286 15.49 -11.21 6.71
CA VAL A 286 15.83 -12.27 5.76
C VAL A 286 14.90 -12.22 4.57
N ALA A 287 15.47 -12.21 3.37
CA ALA A 287 14.76 -12.37 2.11
C ALA A 287 15.21 -13.69 1.46
N LEU A 288 14.26 -14.56 1.14
CA LEU A 288 14.51 -15.84 0.47
C LEU A 288 14.18 -15.69 -1.02
N ASP A 289 15.11 -16.13 -1.88
CA ASP A 289 14.90 -16.17 -3.34
C ASP A 289 13.86 -17.24 -3.69
N ILE A 290 12.84 -16.83 -4.42
CA ILE A 290 11.79 -17.73 -4.92
C ILE A 290 11.90 -17.78 -6.45
N ALA A 291 12.64 -18.76 -6.95
CA ALA A 291 12.75 -19.02 -8.37
C ALA A 291 11.66 -20.02 -8.79
N LEU A 292 10.61 -19.54 -9.48
CA LEU A 292 9.46 -20.36 -9.92
C LEU A 292 9.82 -21.23 -11.14
N GLN A 293 10.73 -22.16 -10.92
CA GLN A 293 11.23 -23.11 -11.90
C GLN A 293 11.66 -24.40 -11.19
N CYS A 294 11.64 -25.52 -11.89
CA CYS A 294 11.88 -26.84 -11.33
C CYS A 294 13.07 -27.53 -11.98
N SER A 295 13.81 -28.34 -11.22
CA SER A 295 14.70 -29.34 -11.84
C SER A 295 13.88 -30.45 -12.50
N PRO A 296 14.47 -31.28 -13.35
CA PRO A 296 13.81 -32.47 -13.87
C PRO A 296 13.35 -33.46 -12.79
N ASP A 297 13.97 -33.41 -11.61
CA ASP A 297 13.71 -34.31 -10.48
C ASP A 297 12.72 -33.72 -9.44
N HIS A 298 12.17 -32.54 -9.69
CA HIS A 298 11.22 -31.89 -8.79
C HIS A 298 9.93 -32.71 -8.69
N PRO A 299 9.30 -32.87 -7.49
CA PRO A 299 8.05 -33.60 -7.32
C PRO A 299 6.95 -33.18 -8.30
N TRP A 300 6.77 -31.88 -8.55
CA TRP A 300 5.78 -31.37 -9.48
C TRP A 300 5.94 -31.88 -10.91
N VAL A 301 7.14 -32.27 -11.35
CA VAL A 301 7.33 -32.80 -12.72
C VAL A 301 6.59 -34.11 -12.91
N SER A 302 6.52 -34.96 -11.88
CA SER A 302 5.78 -36.20 -11.90
C SER A 302 4.32 -36.10 -11.48
N GLU A 303 4.02 -35.19 -10.56
CA GLU A 303 2.69 -34.99 -10.00
C GLU A 303 1.78 -34.14 -10.91
N HIS A 304 2.38 -33.14 -11.55
CA HIS A 304 1.70 -32.15 -12.40
C HIS A 304 2.43 -31.94 -13.74
N PRO A 305 2.54 -32.98 -14.60
CA PRO A 305 3.28 -32.86 -15.86
C PRO A 305 2.71 -31.82 -16.83
N ASP A 306 1.46 -31.46 -16.67
CA ASP A 306 0.76 -30.40 -17.42
C ASP A 306 1.19 -28.97 -17.04
N TRP A 307 1.84 -28.80 -15.87
CA TRP A 307 2.41 -27.50 -15.51
C TRP A 307 3.67 -27.12 -16.31
N PHE A 308 4.12 -28.01 -17.19
CA PHE A 308 5.31 -27.82 -18.00
C PHE A 308 5.00 -27.88 -19.49
N SER A 309 5.68 -27.04 -20.27
CA SER A 309 5.57 -27.06 -21.73
C SER A 309 6.25 -28.29 -22.30
N GLN A 310 5.54 -29.02 -23.16
CA GLN A 310 6.08 -30.20 -23.86
C GLN A 310 6.50 -29.85 -25.30
N ARG A 311 7.58 -30.48 -25.74
CA ARG A 311 8.03 -30.43 -27.12
C ARG A 311 7.31 -31.45 -27.99
N ALA A 312 7.52 -31.38 -29.30
CA ALA A 312 6.89 -32.27 -30.26
C ALA A 312 7.25 -33.76 -30.06
N ASP A 313 8.41 -34.04 -29.46
CA ASP A 313 8.88 -35.40 -29.11
C ASP A 313 8.38 -35.88 -27.74
N GLY A 314 7.55 -35.11 -27.06
CA GLY A 314 7.00 -35.40 -25.75
C GLY A 314 7.92 -35.06 -24.57
N SER A 315 9.14 -34.60 -24.80
CA SER A 315 10.03 -34.12 -23.73
C SER A 315 9.57 -32.79 -23.19
N ILE A 316 9.85 -32.53 -21.90
CA ILE A 316 9.58 -31.22 -21.28
C ILE A 316 10.59 -30.20 -21.80
N ALA A 317 10.12 -29.00 -22.11
CA ALA A 317 10.95 -27.91 -22.56
C ALA A 317 11.78 -27.38 -21.37
N TYR A 318 13.09 -27.47 -21.45
CA TYR A 318 13.99 -26.81 -20.50
C TYR A 318 14.19 -25.32 -20.83
N ALA A 319 14.67 -24.58 -19.85
CA ALA A 319 15.00 -23.17 -20.04
C ALA A 319 16.17 -23.01 -21.03
N GLU A 320 16.05 -22.08 -21.97
CA GLU A 320 17.13 -21.80 -22.93
C GLU A 320 17.12 -20.33 -23.36
N ASN A 321 18.35 -19.86 -23.66
CA ASN A 321 18.58 -18.61 -24.37
C ASN A 321 19.59 -18.94 -25.47
N PRO A 322 19.13 -19.36 -26.64
CA PRO A 322 20.00 -19.94 -27.69
C PRO A 322 21.24 -19.07 -27.99
N PRO A 323 22.42 -19.67 -28.07
CA PRO A 323 22.70 -21.10 -28.03
C PRO A 323 22.86 -21.72 -26.63
N LYS A 324 22.66 -20.94 -25.54
CA LYS A 324 22.77 -21.41 -24.16
C LYS A 324 21.57 -22.30 -23.77
N LYS A 325 21.86 -23.41 -23.10
CA LYS A 325 20.88 -24.40 -22.64
C LYS A 325 21.01 -24.59 -21.12
N TYR A 326 19.87 -24.56 -20.43
CA TYR A 326 19.77 -24.81 -18.98
C TYR A 326 18.91 -26.05 -18.77
N GLN A 327 19.48 -27.21 -19.06
CA GLN A 327 18.76 -28.50 -19.06
C GLN A 327 18.38 -28.97 -17.65
N ASP A 328 18.97 -28.37 -16.64
CA ASP A 328 18.67 -28.54 -15.21
C ASP A 328 17.47 -27.72 -14.75
N ILE A 329 16.81 -26.97 -15.63
CA ILE A 329 15.70 -26.04 -15.30
C ILE A 329 14.53 -26.25 -16.25
N TYR A 330 13.36 -26.56 -15.69
CA TYR A 330 12.08 -26.61 -16.35
C TYR A 330 11.23 -25.41 -15.88
N PRO A 331 10.96 -24.43 -16.75
CA PRO A 331 10.05 -23.32 -16.43
C PRO A 331 8.61 -23.81 -16.28
N LEU A 332 7.87 -23.23 -15.33
CA LEU A 332 6.44 -23.45 -15.19
C LEU A 332 5.67 -22.78 -16.33
N ASN A 333 4.63 -23.44 -16.81
CA ASN A 333 3.70 -22.93 -17.82
C ASN A 333 2.40 -22.48 -17.13
N PHE A 334 2.32 -21.21 -16.80
CA PHE A 334 1.19 -20.60 -16.09
C PHE A 334 -0.12 -20.59 -16.90
N ASP A 335 -0.08 -20.82 -18.20
CA ASP A 335 -1.28 -20.79 -19.05
C ASP A 335 -2.11 -22.07 -19.01
N ARG A 336 -1.51 -23.20 -18.57
CA ARG A 336 -2.14 -24.51 -18.60
C ARG A 336 -3.06 -24.77 -17.40
N ASP A 337 -2.60 -24.45 -16.20
CA ASP A 337 -3.36 -24.60 -14.96
C ASP A 337 -3.04 -23.42 -14.02
N PRO A 338 -3.53 -22.22 -14.32
CA PRO A 338 -3.23 -21.04 -13.52
C PRO A 338 -3.74 -21.15 -12.08
N GLU A 339 -4.88 -21.80 -11.84
CA GLU A 339 -5.44 -21.94 -10.49
C GLU A 339 -4.67 -22.95 -9.64
N GLY A 340 -4.28 -24.09 -10.20
CA GLY A 340 -3.47 -25.10 -9.51
C GLY A 340 -2.08 -24.57 -9.17
N ILE A 341 -1.38 -23.96 -10.14
CA ILE A 341 -0.06 -23.35 -9.93
C ILE A 341 -0.13 -22.22 -8.90
N TYR A 342 -1.15 -21.33 -8.99
CA TYR A 342 -1.35 -20.27 -8.02
C TYR A 342 -1.57 -20.80 -6.60
N THR A 343 -2.38 -21.85 -6.46
CA THR A 343 -2.64 -22.51 -5.16
C THR A 343 -1.37 -23.09 -4.58
N ALA A 344 -0.59 -23.83 -5.37
CA ALA A 344 0.67 -24.43 -4.92
C ALA A 344 1.71 -23.37 -4.51
N ILE A 345 1.81 -22.26 -5.29
CA ILE A 345 2.69 -21.13 -4.93
C ILE A 345 2.22 -20.47 -3.64
N ARG A 346 0.92 -20.24 -3.46
CA ARG A 346 0.37 -19.68 -2.22
C ARG A 346 0.70 -20.55 -1.02
N ASP A 347 0.43 -21.85 -1.12
CA ASP A 347 0.67 -22.80 -0.02
C ASP A 347 2.16 -22.88 0.34
N MET A 348 3.04 -22.82 -0.66
CA MET A 348 4.48 -22.71 -0.47
C MET A 348 4.86 -21.38 0.23
N LEU A 349 4.29 -20.25 -0.19
CA LEU A 349 4.56 -18.95 0.45
C LEU A 349 4.06 -18.93 1.91
N GLU A 350 2.90 -19.52 2.19
CA GLU A 350 2.36 -19.64 3.55
C GLU A 350 3.27 -20.46 4.48
N LEU A 351 4.05 -21.41 3.94
CA LEU A 351 5.05 -22.16 4.72
C LEU A 351 6.23 -21.28 5.15
N TRP A 352 6.68 -20.33 4.28
CA TRP A 352 7.89 -19.55 4.50
C TRP A 352 7.65 -18.21 5.23
N ILE A 353 6.41 -17.76 5.42
CA ILE A 353 6.01 -16.49 6.04
C ILE A 353 5.35 -16.71 7.39
#